data_5b1b4e9db537de096438b224a07b3302
#
_entry.id   5b1b4e9db537de096438b224a07b3302
#
_cell.length_a   1.000
_cell.length_b   1.000
_cell.length_c   1.000
_cell.angle_alpha   90.00
_cell.angle_beta   90.00
_cell.angle_gamma   90.00
#
_symmetry.space_group_name_H-M   'P 1'
#
loop_
_entity.id
_entity.type
_entity.pdbx_description
1 polymer ?
#
loop_
_entity_poly.entity_id
_entity_poly.type
_entity_poly.pdbx_seq_one_letter_code
_entity_poly.pdbx_strand_id
1 'polypeptide(L)'
;MREISLLEVDFDVLYRPFFTLSNGEQTKVLLAALFLVSNSFLLIDEPTNHLDENARKIVGDYLCRKKGFILVSHDRKLLDTCTDHILSVNKTNIEVRKGNFSTWFENKTLQDNFEMNENKKLQKEISKLSQAAKRSASWSDMAEMSKYNTNNSGLKLDKGYVGHKAAKAMKRSKSIEARQEKAISEKSKLLHNIEEYEALALAPAIYTKDRLADVSNLSLYYDNNKICE
;
A
#
# COMPACT_ATOMS: atom_id res chain seq x y z
N MET A 1 39.03 -8.03 12.52
CA MET A 1 39.28 -6.97 13.51
C MET A 1 38.67 -5.62 13.09
N ARG A 2 39.01 -5.06 11.91
CA ARG A 2 38.50 -3.76 11.46
C ARG A 2 36.96 -3.66 11.43
N GLU A 3 36.27 -4.68 10.91
CA GLU A 3 34.79 -4.69 10.79
C GLU A 3 34.12 -4.71 12.17
N ILE A 4 34.63 -5.48 13.09
CA ILE A 4 34.13 -5.58 14.47
C ILE A 4 34.29 -4.24 15.21
N SER A 5 35.44 -3.59 15.06
CA SER A 5 35.66 -2.27 15.66
C SER A 5 34.73 -1.19 15.10
N LEU A 6 34.38 -1.24 13.80
CA LEU A 6 33.43 -0.31 13.18
C LEU A 6 31.98 -0.50 13.68
N LEU A 7 31.67 -1.68 14.17
CA LEU A 7 30.36 -2.01 14.75
C LEU A 7 30.33 -1.84 16.28
N GLU A 8 31.41 -1.35 16.86
CA GLU A 8 31.54 -1.14 18.31
C GLU A 8 31.20 -2.41 19.10
N VAL A 9 31.73 -3.53 18.66
CA VAL A 9 31.59 -4.83 19.32
C VAL A 9 32.86 -5.09 20.10
N ASP A 10 32.71 -5.50 21.35
CA ASP A 10 33.84 -5.85 22.20
C ASP A 10 34.58 -7.06 21.65
N PHE A 11 35.92 -7.05 21.71
CA PHE A 11 36.72 -8.16 21.19
C PHE A 11 36.50 -9.47 21.96
N ASP A 12 36.07 -9.41 23.20
CA ASP A 12 35.73 -10.56 24.01
C ASP A 12 34.60 -11.40 23.41
N VAL A 13 33.72 -10.76 22.62
CA VAL A 13 32.63 -11.42 21.89
C VAL A 13 33.15 -12.50 20.92
N LEU A 14 34.35 -12.31 20.35
CA LEU A 14 34.96 -13.26 19.41
C LEU A 14 35.42 -14.57 20.09
N TYR A 15 35.61 -14.55 21.39
CA TYR A 15 36.05 -15.71 22.18
C TYR A 15 34.90 -16.42 22.89
N ARG A 16 33.69 -15.84 22.83
CA ARG A 16 32.50 -16.41 23.44
C ARG A 16 31.72 -17.26 22.42
N PRO A 17 31.08 -18.35 22.83
CA PRO A 17 30.18 -19.10 21.98
C PRO A 17 29.05 -18.20 21.43
N PHE A 18 28.73 -18.28 20.12
CA PHE A 18 27.77 -17.41 19.45
C PHE A 18 26.40 -17.38 20.13
N PHE A 19 25.93 -18.52 20.62
CA PHE A 19 24.63 -18.62 21.31
C PHE A 19 24.56 -17.94 22.69
N THR A 20 25.71 -17.54 23.25
CA THR A 20 25.79 -16.80 24.52
C THR A 20 25.79 -15.29 24.32
N LEU A 21 25.83 -14.84 23.07
CA LEU A 21 25.80 -13.42 22.72
C LEU A 21 24.38 -12.90 22.77
N SER A 22 24.23 -11.63 23.10
CA SER A 22 22.96 -10.93 22.95
C SER A 22 22.55 -10.87 21.48
N ASN A 23 21.24 -10.74 21.21
CA ASN A 23 20.74 -10.65 19.83
C ASN A 23 21.40 -9.49 19.04
N GLY A 24 21.68 -8.39 19.72
CA GLY A 24 22.36 -7.24 19.12
C GLY A 24 23.82 -7.54 18.76
N GLU A 25 24.56 -8.21 19.64
CA GLU A 25 25.94 -8.66 19.38
C GLU A 25 25.95 -9.68 18.23
N GLN A 26 25.04 -10.65 18.25
CA GLN A 26 24.89 -11.63 17.16
C GLN A 26 24.70 -10.96 15.80
N THR A 27 23.76 -9.99 15.73
CA THR A 27 23.49 -9.25 14.48
C THR A 27 24.72 -8.49 14.00
N LYS A 28 25.43 -7.79 14.88
CA LYS A 28 26.64 -7.06 14.56
C LYS A 28 27.76 -7.97 14.08
N VAL A 29 27.97 -9.12 14.74
CA VAL A 29 28.98 -10.12 14.34
C VAL A 29 28.64 -10.73 12.99
N LEU A 30 27.37 -11.07 12.72
CA LEU A 30 26.92 -11.59 11.45
C LEU A 30 27.11 -10.57 10.32
N LEU A 31 26.79 -9.29 10.56
CA LEU A 31 27.05 -8.22 9.58
C LEU A 31 28.54 -8.08 9.28
N ALA A 32 29.39 -8.10 10.32
CA ALA A 32 30.84 -8.07 10.12
C ALA A 32 31.33 -9.23 9.27
N ALA A 33 30.86 -10.45 9.57
CA ALA A 33 31.22 -11.65 8.82
C ALA A 33 30.77 -11.60 7.36
N LEU A 34 29.55 -11.09 7.14
CA LEU A 34 28.95 -10.97 5.81
C LEU A 34 29.80 -10.08 4.89
N PHE A 35 30.26 -8.93 5.38
CA PHE A 35 31.09 -7.99 4.61
C PHE A 35 32.58 -8.39 4.51
N LEU A 36 33.00 -9.48 5.13
CA LEU A 36 34.33 -10.07 4.92
C LEU A 36 34.35 -10.94 3.66
N VAL A 37 33.21 -11.38 3.16
CA VAL A 37 33.15 -12.20 1.93
C VAL A 37 33.38 -11.28 0.74
N SER A 38 34.49 -11.52 0.02
CA SER A 38 34.85 -10.75 -1.18
C SER A 38 34.02 -11.18 -2.39
N ASN A 39 33.80 -10.22 -3.31
CA ASN A 39 33.09 -10.44 -4.59
C ASN A 39 31.62 -10.92 -4.45
N SER A 40 30.93 -10.54 -3.39
CA SER A 40 29.53 -10.88 -3.16
C SER A 40 28.65 -9.64 -3.23
N PHE A 41 27.47 -9.80 -3.82
CA PHE A 41 26.37 -8.84 -3.66
C PHE A 41 25.47 -9.34 -2.55
N LEU A 42 25.29 -8.55 -1.51
CA LEU A 42 24.70 -8.99 -0.27
C LEU A 42 23.22 -8.69 -0.22
N LEU A 43 22.44 -9.59 0.37
CA LEU A 43 21.04 -9.38 0.72
C LEU A 43 20.93 -9.37 2.24
N ILE A 44 20.46 -8.25 2.79
CA ILE A 44 20.35 -8.00 4.23
C ILE A 44 18.88 -7.76 4.53
N ASP A 45 18.31 -8.64 5.36
CA ASP A 45 16.90 -8.57 5.74
C ASP A 45 16.78 -8.19 7.21
N GLU A 46 16.08 -7.07 7.47
CA GLU A 46 15.73 -6.54 8.78
C GLU A 46 16.90 -6.53 9.81
N PRO A 47 18.06 -5.94 9.51
CA PRO A 47 19.22 -5.99 10.42
C PRO A 47 19.04 -5.18 11.69
N THR A 48 17.99 -4.38 11.80
CA THR A 48 17.68 -3.57 12.98
C THR A 48 16.73 -4.23 13.96
N ASN A 49 16.22 -5.42 13.64
CA ASN A 49 15.41 -6.17 14.59
C ASN A 49 16.25 -6.51 15.84
N HIS A 50 15.63 -6.35 17.00
CA HIS A 50 16.27 -6.60 18.31
C HIS A 50 17.44 -5.68 18.66
N LEU A 51 17.65 -4.58 17.92
CA LEU A 51 18.64 -3.55 18.26
C LEU A 51 17.99 -2.40 19.03
N ASP A 52 18.69 -1.89 20.02
CA ASP A 52 18.38 -0.62 20.67
C ASP A 52 18.69 0.57 19.74
N GLU A 53 18.32 1.76 20.13
CA GLU A 53 18.49 2.97 19.31
C GLU A 53 19.96 3.26 18.99
N ASN A 54 20.85 3.04 19.95
CA ASN A 54 22.28 3.26 19.75
C ASN A 54 22.88 2.24 18.77
N ALA A 55 22.56 0.96 18.94
CA ALA A 55 23.02 -0.10 18.03
C ALA A 55 22.50 0.10 16.61
N ARG A 56 21.24 0.57 16.43
CA ARG A 56 20.70 0.92 15.10
C ARG A 56 21.49 2.01 14.41
N LYS A 57 21.88 3.05 15.17
CA LYS A 57 22.72 4.13 14.64
C LYS A 57 24.09 3.61 14.20
N ILE A 58 24.75 2.81 15.04
CA ILE A 58 26.06 2.20 14.71
C ILE A 58 25.97 1.34 13.45
N VAL A 59 24.94 0.51 13.33
CA VAL A 59 24.70 -0.33 12.15
C VAL A 59 24.42 0.54 10.91
N GLY A 60 23.64 1.62 11.06
CA GLY A 60 23.38 2.57 9.97
C GLY A 60 24.67 3.22 9.47
N ASP A 61 25.48 3.77 10.38
CA ASP A 61 26.78 4.39 10.05
C ASP A 61 27.77 3.40 9.43
N TYR A 62 27.70 2.14 9.85
CA TYR A 62 28.48 1.06 9.26
C TYR A 62 28.03 0.76 7.82
N LEU A 63 26.75 0.58 7.58
CA LEU A 63 26.18 0.29 6.26
C LEU A 63 26.40 1.43 5.25
N CYS A 64 26.36 2.68 5.69
CA CYS A 64 26.67 3.84 4.85
C CYS A 64 28.07 3.79 4.22
N ARG A 65 29.01 3.11 4.86
CA ARG A 65 30.39 2.96 4.38
C ARG A 65 30.55 1.76 3.43
N LYS A 66 29.50 0.96 3.24
CA LYS A 66 29.52 -0.27 2.44
C LYS A 66 28.83 -0.04 1.11
N LYS A 67 29.13 -0.92 0.16
CA LYS A 67 28.54 -0.92 -1.20
C LYS A 67 28.23 -2.34 -1.62
N GLY A 68 27.33 -2.49 -2.60
CA GLY A 68 27.02 -3.79 -3.20
C GLY A 68 26.10 -4.64 -2.33
N PHE A 69 25.01 -4.04 -1.79
CA PHE A 69 24.02 -4.77 -1.03
C PHE A 69 22.59 -4.29 -1.35
N ILE A 70 21.63 -5.16 -1.11
CA ILE A 70 20.19 -4.82 -1.01
C ILE A 70 19.83 -4.94 0.46
N LEU A 71 19.14 -3.92 0.95
CA LEU A 71 18.65 -3.85 2.31
C LEU A 71 17.13 -3.88 2.30
N VAL A 72 16.54 -4.82 3.03
CA VAL A 72 15.11 -4.86 3.35
C VAL A 72 14.95 -4.39 4.78
N SER A 73 14.16 -3.34 5.01
CA SER A 73 13.93 -2.84 6.37
C SER A 73 12.64 -2.02 6.47
N HIS A 74 12.03 -2.05 7.66
CA HIS A 74 10.96 -1.15 8.07
C HIS A 74 11.47 0.12 8.76
N ASP A 75 12.76 0.20 9.05
CA ASP A 75 13.38 1.36 9.67
C ASP A 75 13.66 2.45 8.63
N ARG A 76 12.76 3.43 8.55
CA ARG A 76 12.85 4.55 7.59
C ARG A 76 14.11 5.37 7.78
N LYS A 77 14.57 5.57 9.03
CA LYS A 77 15.79 6.35 9.31
C LYS A 77 17.01 5.61 8.75
N LEU A 78 17.08 4.30 8.93
CA LEU A 78 18.13 3.47 8.37
C LEU A 78 18.14 3.55 6.85
N LEU A 79 17.00 3.38 6.20
CA LEU A 79 16.88 3.48 4.74
C LEU A 79 17.31 4.85 4.22
N ASP A 80 16.90 5.94 4.87
CA ASP A 80 17.29 7.29 4.46
C ASP A 80 18.79 7.54 4.58
N THR A 81 19.41 6.92 5.57
CA THR A 81 20.83 7.15 5.88
C THR A 81 21.75 6.39 4.93
N CYS A 82 21.42 5.14 4.56
CA CYS A 82 22.37 4.25 3.91
C CYS A 82 21.99 3.79 2.49
N THR A 83 20.83 4.21 1.96
CA THR A 83 20.42 3.81 0.61
C THR A 83 20.48 4.97 -0.38
N ASP A 84 20.89 4.68 -1.60
CA ASP A 84 20.95 5.60 -2.75
C ASP A 84 19.94 5.24 -3.85
N HIS A 85 19.34 4.06 -3.76
CA HIS A 85 18.30 3.57 -4.65
C HIS A 85 17.22 2.85 -3.84
N ILE A 86 15.98 3.01 -4.23
CA ILE A 86 14.83 2.29 -3.66
C ILE A 86 14.27 1.33 -4.71
N LEU A 87 14.19 0.06 -4.34
CA LEU A 87 13.51 -0.97 -5.10
C LEU A 87 12.14 -1.21 -4.48
N SER A 88 11.10 -0.85 -5.22
CA SER A 88 9.70 -1.01 -4.81
C SER A 88 9.08 -2.20 -5.53
N VAL A 89 8.54 -3.15 -4.79
CA VAL A 89 7.82 -4.30 -5.32
C VAL A 89 6.32 -4.01 -5.21
N ASN A 90 5.71 -3.62 -6.33
CA ASN A 90 4.27 -3.36 -6.41
C ASN A 90 3.55 -4.63 -6.91
N LYS A 91 2.20 -4.64 -6.88
CA LYS A 91 1.39 -5.78 -7.37
C LYS A 91 1.64 -6.14 -8.82
N THR A 92 1.94 -5.18 -9.66
CA THR A 92 2.02 -5.35 -11.11
C THR A 92 3.42 -5.17 -11.68
N ASN A 93 4.31 -4.47 -10.97
CA ASN A 93 5.64 -4.15 -11.45
C ASN A 93 6.64 -4.01 -10.30
N ILE A 94 7.92 -4.07 -10.67
CA ILE A 94 9.04 -3.74 -9.80
C ILE A 94 9.66 -2.46 -10.35
N GLU A 95 9.80 -1.47 -9.49
CA GLU A 95 10.39 -0.19 -9.84
C GLU A 95 11.67 0.05 -9.05
N VAL A 96 12.72 0.51 -9.74
CA VAL A 96 13.96 0.99 -9.12
C VAL A 96 14.05 2.48 -9.34
N ARG A 97 14.14 3.25 -8.28
CA ARG A 97 14.28 4.71 -8.33
C ARG A 97 15.50 5.15 -7.57
N LYS A 98 16.23 6.09 -8.14
CA LYS A 98 17.36 6.74 -7.48
C LYS A 98 16.86 7.72 -6.42
N GLY A 99 17.47 7.70 -5.26
CA GLY A 99 17.13 8.55 -4.11
C GLY A 99 17.02 7.75 -2.82
N ASN A 100 16.81 8.46 -1.71
CA ASN A 100 16.56 7.86 -0.40
C ASN A 100 15.06 7.54 -0.21
N PHE A 101 14.72 6.88 0.89
CA PHE A 101 13.36 6.47 1.19
C PHE A 101 12.39 7.65 1.29
N SER A 102 12.77 8.74 1.96
CA SER A 102 11.89 9.92 2.14
C SER A 102 11.52 10.54 0.79
N THR A 103 12.49 10.76 -0.09
CA THR A 103 12.23 11.30 -1.43
C THR A 103 11.33 10.37 -2.27
N TRP A 104 11.59 9.06 -2.19
CA TRP A 104 10.75 8.08 -2.88
C TRP A 104 9.32 8.08 -2.33
N PHE A 105 9.18 8.10 -0.99
CA PHE A 105 7.87 8.06 -0.32
C PHE A 105 7.02 9.30 -0.62
N GLU A 106 7.63 10.49 -0.64
CA GLU A 106 6.96 11.73 -1.05
C GLU A 106 6.43 11.64 -2.48
N ASN A 107 7.29 11.23 -3.41
CA ASN A 107 6.91 11.06 -4.81
C ASN A 107 5.81 10.00 -4.98
N LYS A 108 5.91 8.88 -4.27
CA LYS A 108 4.89 7.83 -4.28
C LYS A 108 3.56 8.34 -3.75
N THR A 109 3.57 9.09 -2.63
CA THR A 109 2.37 9.68 -2.04
C THR A 109 1.69 10.68 -3.00
N LEU A 110 2.48 11.51 -3.69
CA LEU A 110 1.95 12.43 -4.69
C LEU A 110 1.32 11.69 -5.88
N GLN A 111 1.97 10.64 -6.35
CA GLN A 111 1.47 9.80 -7.43
C GLN A 111 0.16 9.09 -7.01
N ASP A 112 0.13 8.47 -5.84
CA ASP A 112 -1.04 7.76 -5.32
C ASP A 112 -2.23 8.72 -5.14
N ASN A 113 -1.99 9.93 -4.64
CA ASN A 113 -3.02 10.97 -4.53
C ASN A 113 -3.56 11.40 -5.90
N PHE A 114 -2.70 11.56 -6.88
CA PHE A 114 -3.11 11.88 -8.25
C PHE A 114 -3.97 10.74 -8.84
N GLU A 115 -3.51 9.50 -8.76
CA GLU A 115 -4.22 8.32 -9.24
C GLU A 115 -5.56 8.11 -8.52
N MET A 116 -5.62 8.34 -7.19
CA MET A 116 -6.88 8.34 -6.44
C MET A 116 -7.88 9.37 -6.97
N ASN A 117 -7.41 10.58 -7.24
CA ASN A 117 -8.27 11.63 -7.76
C ASN A 117 -8.78 11.31 -9.17
N GLU A 118 -7.92 10.73 -10.02
CA GLU A 118 -8.32 10.23 -11.34
C GLU A 118 -9.34 9.10 -11.22
N ASN A 119 -9.10 8.11 -10.36
CA ASN A 119 -10.04 7.03 -10.10
C ASN A 119 -11.41 7.57 -9.63
N LYS A 120 -11.43 8.53 -8.71
CA LYS A 120 -12.67 9.17 -8.26
C LYS A 120 -13.42 9.87 -9.40
N LYS A 121 -12.71 10.53 -10.32
CA LYS A 121 -13.32 11.15 -11.51
C LYS A 121 -13.89 10.08 -12.44
N LEU A 122 -13.12 9.04 -12.75
CA LEU A 122 -13.54 7.93 -13.60
C LEU A 122 -14.76 7.20 -13.02
N GLN A 123 -14.77 6.91 -11.72
CA GLN A 123 -15.92 6.31 -11.04
C GLN A 123 -17.19 7.16 -11.14
N LYS A 124 -17.07 8.50 -10.95
CA LYS A 124 -18.20 9.41 -11.14
C LYS A 124 -18.72 9.41 -12.59
N GLU A 125 -17.84 9.34 -13.57
CA GLU A 125 -18.23 9.26 -14.98
C GLU A 125 -18.87 7.93 -15.32
N ILE A 126 -18.33 6.81 -14.82
CA ILE A 126 -18.91 5.47 -14.96
C ILE A 126 -20.32 5.46 -14.34
N SER A 127 -20.48 6.01 -13.13
CA SER A 127 -21.79 6.11 -12.47
C SER A 127 -22.79 6.93 -13.28
N LYS A 128 -22.39 8.09 -13.83
CA LYS A 128 -23.24 8.91 -14.71
C LYS A 128 -23.66 8.16 -15.98
N LEU A 129 -22.73 7.46 -16.62
CA LEU A 129 -23.00 6.65 -17.80
C LEU A 129 -23.94 5.48 -17.49
N SER A 130 -23.72 4.80 -16.37
CA SER A 130 -24.58 3.71 -15.91
C SER A 130 -26.01 4.20 -15.60
N GLN A 131 -26.14 5.36 -14.93
CA GLN A 131 -27.45 5.95 -14.69
C GLN A 131 -28.15 6.38 -15.99
N ALA A 132 -27.41 6.93 -16.94
CA ALA A 132 -27.95 7.28 -18.25
C ALA A 132 -28.42 6.04 -19.02
N ALA A 133 -27.66 4.93 -18.95
CA ALA A 133 -28.05 3.65 -19.55
C ALA A 133 -29.34 3.12 -18.93
N LYS A 134 -29.44 3.11 -17.58
CA LYS A 134 -30.66 2.69 -16.87
C LYS A 134 -31.87 3.55 -17.24
N ARG A 135 -31.71 4.88 -17.37
CA ARG A 135 -32.80 5.76 -17.80
C ARG A 135 -33.23 5.48 -19.24
N SER A 136 -32.27 5.22 -20.13
CA SER A 136 -32.55 4.89 -21.53
C SER A 136 -33.32 3.55 -21.66
N ALA A 137 -32.95 2.54 -20.85
CA ALA A 137 -33.65 1.27 -20.79
C ALA A 137 -35.09 1.44 -20.28
N SER A 138 -35.30 2.17 -19.17
CA SER A 138 -36.64 2.42 -18.59
C SER A 138 -37.54 3.22 -19.53
N TRP A 139 -36.99 4.13 -20.34
CA TRP A 139 -37.73 4.85 -21.38
C TRP A 139 -38.15 3.93 -22.52
N SER A 140 -37.31 2.98 -22.88
CA SER A 140 -37.63 1.95 -23.89
C SER A 140 -38.79 1.07 -23.44
N ASP A 141 -38.74 0.63 -22.16
CA ASP A 141 -39.80 -0.20 -21.56
C ASP A 141 -41.14 0.56 -21.47
N MET A 142 -41.11 1.84 -21.05
CA MET A 142 -42.32 2.67 -21.05
C MET A 142 -42.88 2.93 -22.42
N ALA A 143 -42.03 3.11 -23.44
CA ALA A 143 -42.47 3.24 -24.84
C ALA A 143 -43.10 1.95 -25.35
N GLU A 144 -42.64 0.79 -24.89
CA GLU A 144 -43.23 -0.51 -25.24
C GLU A 144 -44.55 -0.76 -24.49
N MET A 145 -44.66 -0.42 -23.24
CA MET A 145 -45.91 -0.48 -22.45
C MET A 145 -46.98 0.47 -23.01
N SER A 146 -46.59 1.63 -23.56
CA SER A 146 -47.53 2.57 -24.16
C SER A 146 -48.22 2.03 -25.45
N LYS A 147 -47.66 0.99 -26.07
CA LYS A 147 -48.28 0.28 -27.20
C LYS A 147 -49.56 -0.49 -26.79
N TYR A 148 -49.58 -0.94 -25.55
CA TYR A 148 -50.68 -1.79 -25.04
C TYR A 148 -51.70 -0.98 -24.21
N ASN A 149 -51.41 0.28 -23.92
CA ASN A 149 -52.30 1.13 -23.11
C ASN A 149 -53.27 1.85 -24.02
N THR A 150 -54.37 1.16 -24.39
CA THR A 150 -55.50 1.71 -25.09
C THR A 150 -56.44 2.44 -24.14
N ASN A 151 -56.06 3.62 -23.67
CA ASN A 151 -56.99 4.51 -23.05
C ASN A 151 -57.72 5.37 -24.11
N ASN A 152 -58.94 4.94 -24.39
CA ASN A 152 -60.11 5.70 -24.87
C ASN A 152 -59.84 7.05 -25.54
N SER A 153 -59.45 7.07 -26.77
CA SER A 153 -59.83 8.08 -27.74
C SER A 153 -60.21 7.38 -29.04
N GLY A 154 -61.42 7.56 -29.48
CA GLY A 154 -62.08 6.83 -30.58
C GLY A 154 -61.45 6.92 -31.99
N LEU A 155 -60.17 7.26 -32.06
CA LEU A 155 -59.35 7.17 -33.28
C LEU A 155 -58.56 5.87 -33.25
N LYS A 156 -58.77 4.99 -34.24
CA LYS A 156 -57.89 3.83 -34.49
C LYS A 156 -56.44 4.32 -34.70
N LEU A 157 -55.61 4.18 -33.71
CA LEU A 157 -54.16 4.38 -33.88
C LEU A 157 -53.67 3.42 -34.95
N ASP A 158 -52.95 3.94 -35.92
CA ASP A 158 -52.20 3.11 -36.88
C ASP A 158 -51.12 2.31 -36.15
N LYS A 159 -51.47 1.05 -35.86
CA LYS A 159 -50.57 0.12 -35.13
C LYS A 159 -49.24 -0.09 -35.86
N GLY A 160 -49.21 0.08 -37.19
CA GLY A 160 -48.01 -0.02 -38.00
C GLY A 160 -47.04 1.13 -37.74
N TYR A 161 -47.55 2.36 -37.70
CA TYR A 161 -46.75 3.56 -37.44
C TYR A 161 -46.18 3.58 -36.02
N VAL A 162 -46.99 3.25 -35.00
CA VAL A 162 -46.57 3.19 -33.58
C VAL A 162 -45.54 2.06 -33.42
N GLY A 163 -45.75 0.89 -34.06
CA GLY A 163 -44.79 -0.21 -34.06
C GLY A 163 -43.43 0.17 -34.66
N HIS A 164 -43.45 0.84 -35.81
CA HIS A 164 -42.20 1.30 -36.45
C HIS A 164 -41.45 2.36 -35.61
N LYS A 165 -42.18 3.30 -35.00
CA LYS A 165 -41.61 4.32 -34.13
C LYS A 165 -40.99 3.70 -32.88
N ALA A 166 -41.65 2.70 -32.28
CA ALA A 166 -41.12 1.97 -31.13
C ALA A 166 -39.90 1.12 -31.47
N ALA A 167 -39.92 0.41 -32.62
CA ALA A 167 -38.77 -0.35 -33.12
C ALA A 167 -37.55 0.55 -33.38
N LYS A 168 -37.77 1.73 -33.94
CA LYS A 168 -36.71 2.73 -34.16
C LYS A 168 -36.16 3.28 -32.83
N ALA A 169 -37.02 3.51 -31.84
CA ALA A 169 -36.60 3.95 -30.47
C ALA A 169 -35.79 2.86 -29.78
N MET A 170 -36.24 1.60 -29.84
CA MET A 170 -35.55 0.45 -29.28
C MET A 170 -34.19 0.20 -29.94
N LYS A 171 -34.06 0.35 -31.24
CA LYS A 171 -32.79 0.27 -31.95
C LYS A 171 -31.82 1.37 -31.52
N ARG A 172 -32.33 2.60 -31.29
CA ARG A 172 -31.55 3.70 -30.76
C ARG A 172 -31.10 3.42 -29.32
N SER A 173 -31.99 2.93 -28.45
CA SER A 173 -31.68 2.57 -27.08
C SER A 173 -30.56 1.53 -27.01
N LYS A 174 -30.70 0.42 -27.71
CA LYS A 174 -29.67 -0.63 -27.80
C LYS A 174 -28.31 -0.10 -28.31
N SER A 175 -28.34 0.80 -29.31
CA SER A 175 -27.08 1.41 -29.79
C SER A 175 -26.43 2.34 -28.73
N ILE A 176 -27.24 3.05 -27.95
CA ILE A 176 -26.74 3.88 -26.86
C ILE A 176 -26.18 2.99 -25.73
N GLU A 177 -26.91 1.95 -25.34
CA GLU A 177 -26.49 0.97 -24.34
C GLU A 177 -25.13 0.34 -24.69
N ALA A 178 -25.02 -0.17 -25.92
CA ALA A 178 -23.76 -0.77 -26.39
C ALA A 178 -22.58 0.21 -26.36
N ARG A 179 -22.81 1.48 -26.71
CA ARG A 179 -21.79 2.53 -26.63
C ARG A 179 -21.43 2.84 -25.18
N GLN A 180 -22.41 2.85 -24.28
CA GLN A 180 -22.20 3.12 -22.86
C GLN A 180 -21.47 1.96 -22.18
N GLU A 181 -21.85 0.70 -22.49
CA GLU A 181 -21.14 -0.49 -22.00
C GLU A 181 -19.68 -0.51 -22.45
N LYS A 182 -19.43 -0.19 -23.73
CA LYS A 182 -18.07 -0.08 -24.25
C LYS A 182 -17.30 1.03 -23.53
N ALA A 183 -17.88 2.21 -23.34
CA ALA A 183 -17.26 3.31 -22.64
C ALA A 183 -17.00 2.97 -21.15
N ILE A 184 -17.92 2.27 -20.48
CA ILE A 184 -17.75 1.79 -19.11
C ILE A 184 -16.60 0.78 -19.06
N SER A 185 -16.56 -0.19 -19.97
CA SER A 185 -15.48 -1.18 -20.04
C SER A 185 -14.11 -0.54 -20.30
N GLU A 186 -14.03 0.42 -21.21
CA GLU A 186 -12.80 1.16 -21.48
C GLU A 186 -12.34 1.98 -20.25
N LYS A 187 -13.26 2.68 -19.59
CA LYS A 187 -12.96 3.47 -18.39
C LYS A 187 -12.61 2.60 -17.19
N SER A 188 -13.25 1.44 -17.03
CA SER A 188 -12.92 0.52 -15.94
C SER A 188 -11.51 -0.07 -16.06
N LYS A 189 -10.99 -0.22 -17.29
CA LYS A 189 -9.61 -0.64 -17.54
C LYS A 189 -8.58 0.44 -17.18
N LEU A 190 -8.99 1.70 -17.16
CA LEU A 190 -8.14 2.82 -16.77
C LEU A 190 -8.08 3.04 -15.26
N LEU A 191 -8.95 2.36 -14.49
CA LEU A 191 -8.88 2.43 -13.04
C LEU A 191 -7.55 1.85 -12.56
N HIS A 192 -6.76 2.67 -11.91
CA HIS A 192 -5.49 2.28 -11.31
C HIS A 192 -5.73 1.35 -10.12
N ASN A 193 -4.94 0.31 -10.05
CA ASN A 193 -5.00 -0.65 -8.95
C ASN A 193 -4.18 -0.10 -7.76
N ILE A 194 -4.75 0.89 -7.07
CA ILE A 194 -4.12 1.54 -5.92
C ILE A 194 -4.17 0.55 -4.75
N GLU A 195 -3.07 0.43 -4.04
CA GLU A 195 -3.05 -0.29 -2.77
C GLU A 195 -3.80 0.53 -1.72
N GLU A 196 -4.98 0.07 -1.36
CA GLU A 196 -5.70 0.63 -0.21
C GLU A 196 -5.09 0.00 1.05
N TYR A 197 -4.37 0.79 1.80
CA TYR A 197 -3.96 0.42 3.15
C TYR A 197 -5.18 0.60 4.05
N GLU A 198 -5.70 -0.49 4.58
CA GLU A 198 -6.70 -0.39 5.65
C GLU A 198 -6.03 0.33 6.84
N ALA A 199 -6.53 1.53 7.14
CA ALA A 199 -6.09 2.24 8.32
C ALA A 199 -6.46 1.41 9.54
N LEU A 200 -5.46 1.08 10.37
CA LEU A 200 -5.70 0.40 11.63
C LEU A 200 -6.58 1.30 12.51
N ALA A 201 -7.87 1.04 12.54
CA ALA A 201 -8.79 1.74 13.41
C ALA A 201 -8.65 1.19 14.83
N LEU A 202 -7.79 1.82 15.62
CA LEU A 202 -7.77 1.59 17.06
C LEU A 202 -8.96 2.33 17.65
N ALA A 203 -9.95 1.59 18.13
CA ALA A 203 -11.00 2.13 18.96
C ALA A 203 -10.52 2.08 20.43
N PRO A 204 -9.98 3.16 20.98
CA PRO A 204 -9.56 3.15 22.37
C PRO A 204 -10.78 2.97 23.26
N ALA A 205 -10.71 2.06 24.21
CA ALA A 205 -11.75 1.97 25.24
C ALA A 205 -11.79 3.31 25.99
N ILE A 206 -12.97 3.88 26.10
CA ILE A 206 -13.15 5.12 26.88
C ILE A 206 -12.90 4.78 28.33
N TYR A 207 -11.77 5.21 28.84
CA TYR A 207 -11.42 5.05 30.24
C TYR A 207 -11.70 6.36 30.97
N THR A 208 -12.54 6.30 32.00
CA THR A 208 -13.05 7.49 32.71
C THR A 208 -12.14 7.94 33.86
N LYS A 209 -11.05 7.22 34.16
CA LYS A 209 -10.13 7.55 35.23
C LYS A 209 -8.85 8.15 34.66
N ASP A 210 -8.34 9.21 35.26
CA ASP A 210 -7.10 9.90 34.84
C ASP A 210 -5.82 9.05 35.06
N ARG A 211 -5.87 8.03 35.91
CA ARG A 211 -4.77 7.10 36.19
C ARG A 211 -5.12 5.69 35.75
N LEU A 212 -4.34 5.14 34.86
CA LEU A 212 -4.45 3.74 34.40
C LEU A 212 -3.73 2.77 35.31
N ALA A 213 -2.58 3.16 35.83
CA ALA A 213 -1.79 2.40 36.78
C ALA A 213 -1.00 3.36 37.68
N ASP A 214 -0.74 2.95 38.90
CA ASP A 214 0.13 3.63 39.86
C ASP A 214 1.08 2.56 40.39
N VAL A 215 2.36 2.75 40.13
CA VAL A 215 3.39 1.78 40.54
C VAL A 215 4.42 2.51 41.38
N SER A 216 4.57 2.09 42.62
CA SER A 216 5.57 2.64 43.56
C SER A 216 6.52 1.53 43.97
N ASN A 217 7.82 1.89 44.11
CA ASN A 217 8.88 0.95 44.52
C ASN A 217 9.00 -0.30 43.61
N LEU A 218 8.90 -0.11 42.28
CA LEU A 218 9.07 -1.18 41.32
C LEU A 218 10.56 -1.49 41.13
N SER A 219 10.92 -2.74 41.37
CA SER A 219 12.26 -3.23 41.01
C SER A 219 12.10 -4.34 39.98
N LEU A 220 12.72 -4.21 38.83
CA LEU A 220 12.69 -5.22 37.76
C LEU A 220 13.95 -6.09 37.82
N TYR A 221 13.75 -7.38 37.79
CA TYR A 221 14.80 -8.40 37.74
C TYR A 221 14.68 -9.21 36.47
N TYR A 222 15.82 -9.53 35.87
CA TYR A 222 15.93 -10.55 34.85
C TYR A 222 16.87 -11.63 35.39
N ASP A 223 16.33 -12.84 35.59
CA ASP A 223 16.91 -13.88 36.42
C ASP A 223 17.27 -13.33 37.82
N ASN A 224 18.52 -13.32 38.21
CA ASN A 224 18.98 -12.78 39.48
C ASN A 224 19.56 -11.34 39.37
N ASN A 225 19.55 -10.73 38.20
CA ASN A 225 20.11 -9.40 37.98
C ASN A 225 19.01 -8.34 38.03
N LYS A 226 19.18 -7.35 38.92
CA LYS A 226 18.33 -6.17 39.01
C LYS A 226 18.59 -5.27 37.79
N ILE A 227 17.56 -4.95 37.00
CA ILE A 227 17.67 -4.16 35.77
C ILE A 227 17.39 -2.69 36.05
N CYS A 228 16.35 -2.39 36.81
CA CYS A 228 16.01 -1.03 37.19
C CYS A 228 15.31 -0.97 38.56
N GLU A 229 15.30 0.20 39.14
CA GLU A 229 14.70 0.54 40.43
C GLU A 229 13.70 1.65 40.26
#